data_c2c25835243fdfcc6f8eb7cf730271e5
#
_entry.id   c2c25835243fdfcc6f8eb7cf730271e5
#
_cell.length_a   1.000
_cell.length_b   1.000
_cell.length_c   1.000
_cell.angle_alpha   90.00
_cell.angle_beta   90.00
_cell.angle_gamma   90.00
#
_symmetry.space_group_name_H-M   'P 1'
#
loop_
_entity.id
_entity.type
_entity.pdbx_description
1 polymer ?
#
loop_
_entity_poly.entity_id
_entity_poly.type
_entity_poly.pdbx_seq_one_letter_code
_entity_poly.pdbx_strand_id
1 'polypeptide(L)'
;MLNGPGSQRDHVVVMGAGPAGLTAAYELNKHGVAVTVLEQDPKYVGGIARTVEHNGYRFDIGGHRFFSKNQEVENLWTEILGEEMLTRGRLSRIYYRGRYFDYPLKATNALLNLGLLETARCMSSYALARVSPVREPRTFEDWVSNQFGKRLFEIFFKTYTEKVWGIPTSELSADWAAQRIKGLDLFEVMKNALLPHRNGNGNGDRGAVIKTLIDQFRYPRLGPGQMWERVVELLRESGAHVRMGEKIVAIERDGSGVTALRTEGGESVPGTGFISSLPIRKLVMALHPAAPDEVLAAAKALRYRDFLTVALVIDRAEMFPDNWVYIHEPGVKVGRLQNFKNWSPHMVADGSKTCIGLEYFCFEGDGLWSADDADLVKLATSELAELGMCRPEEVVDGVVVRVPKAYPVYDDEYQRHVATIRDYLGAAVPNLHLVGRNGMHKYNNQDHSMMTALVVARNIATGAGLDPWKVNTDAEYHEEARDTELERSGRLAPRRLEIAS
;
A
#
# COMPACT_ATOMS: atom_id res chain seq x y z
N MET A 1 -18.33 20.18 -31.82
CA MET A 1 -19.12 21.43 -31.86
C MET A 1 -18.60 22.30 -30.75
N LEU A 2 -17.96 23.41 -31.06
CA LEU A 2 -17.42 24.36 -30.10
C LEU A 2 -18.60 25.01 -29.37
N ASN A 3 -18.67 24.81 -28.05
CA ASN A 3 -19.70 25.39 -27.20
C ASN A 3 -19.55 26.93 -27.20
N GLY A 4 -20.68 27.64 -27.37
CA GLY A 4 -20.77 29.08 -27.40
C GLY A 4 -20.38 29.76 -26.08
N PRO A 5 -20.16 31.09 -26.06
CA PRO A 5 -19.74 31.85 -24.89
C PRO A 5 -20.85 31.86 -23.84
N GLY A 6 -20.69 31.04 -22.76
CA GLY A 6 -21.65 30.94 -21.64
C GLY A 6 -21.65 29.56 -20.95
N SER A 7 -20.91 28.55 -21.43
CA SER A 7 -20.80 27.29 -20.71
C SER A 7 -19.95 27.53 -19.46
N GLN A 8 -20.50 27.20 -18.30
CA GLN A 8 -19.77 27.11 -17.05
C GLN A 8 -18.53 26.22 -17.32
N ARG A 9 -17.32 26.77 -17.14
CA ARG A 9 -16.09 26.00 -17.32
C ARG A 9 -16.14 24.79 -16.40
N ASP A 10 -15.80 23.61 -16.91
CA ASP A 10 -15.76 22.39 -16.08
C ASP A 10 -14.87 22.64 -14.86
N HIS A 11 -15.46 22.46 -13.69
CA HIS A 11 -14.78 22.60 -12.40
C HIS A 11 -14.90 21.29 -11.64
N VAL A 12 -13.77 20.62 -11.44
CA VAL A 12 -13.70 19.34 -10.73
C VAL A 12 -13.23 19.54 -9.30
N VAL A 13 -14.02 19.04 -8.35
CA VAL A 13 -13.65 19.03 -6.93
C VAL A 13 -13.14 17.66 -6.54
N VAL A 14 -11.91 17.61 -6.02
CA VAL A 14 -11.22 16.38 -5.62
C VAL A 14 -11.23 16.26 -4.10
N MET A 15 -11.73 15.13 -3.60
CA MET A 15 -11.83 14.82 -2.18
C MET A 15 -10.63 13.98 -1.73
N GLY A 16 -9.71 14.61 -0.99
CA GLY A 16 -8.48 14.03 -0.43
C GLY A 16 -7.23 14.30 -1.28
N ALA A 17 -6.16 14.75 -0.62
CA ALA A 17 -4.85 15.03 -1.20
C ALA A 17 -3.86 13.86 -1.02
N GLY A 18 -4.35 12.61 -1.11
CA GLY A 18 -3.51 11.43 -1.24
C GLY A 18 -3.00 11.21 -2.67
N PRO A 19 -2.20 10.13 -2.92
CA PRO A 19 -1.64 9.84 -4.25
C PRO A 19 -2.67 9.86 -5.39
N ALA A 20 -3.85 9.27 -5.18
CA ALA A 20 -4.90 9.25 -6.20
C ALA A 20 -5.50 10.63 -6.45
N GLY A 21 -5.88 11.35 -5.38
CA GLY A 21 -6.50 12.67 -5.54
C GLY A 21 -5.56 13.68 -6.19
N LEU A 22 -4.32 13.75 -5.74
CA LEU A 22 -3.32 14.68 -6.30
C LEU A 22 -2.93 14.31 -7.73
N THR A 23 -2.84 13.02 -8.07
CA THR A 23 -2.59 12.60 -9.46
C THR A 23 -3.75 12.98 -10.37
N ALA A 24 -5.02 12.78 -9.93
CA ALA A 24 -6.18 13.20 -10.70
C ALA A 24 -6.20 14.73 -10.92
N ALA A 25 -5.94 15.50 -9.86
CA ALA A 25 -5.88 16.95 -9.93
C ALA A 25 -4.79 17.44 -10.90
N TYR A 26 -3.60 16.84 -10.82
CA TYR A 26 -2.47 17.18 -11.67
C TYR A 26 -2.75 16.88 -13.14
N GLU A 27 -3.28 15.71 -13.45
CA GLU A 27 -3.62 15.33 -14.82
C GLU A 27 -4.74 16.19 -15.39
N LEU A 28 -5.82 16.46 -14.64
CA LEU A 28 -6.89 17.36 -15.07
C LEU A 28 -6.37 18.78 -15.32
N ASN A 29 -5.51 19.28 -14.47
CA ASN A 29 -4.92 20.60 -14.63
C ASN A 29 -4.06 20.69 -15.90
N LYS A 30 -3.30 19.63 -16.25
CA LYS A 30 -2.56 19.55 -17.53
C LYS A 30 -3.49 19.61 -18.75
N HIS A 31 -4.73 19.17 -18.61
CA HIS A 31 -5.79 19.30 -19.64
C HIS A 31 -6.57 20.61 -19.59
N GLY A 32 -6.19 21.55 -18.75
CA GLY A 32 -6.84 22.87 -18.63
C GLY A 32 -8.19 22.86 -17.91
N VAL A 33 -8.51 21.77 -17.19
CA VAL A 33 -9.72 21.68 -16.35
C VAL A 33 -9.44 22.41 -15.03
N ALA A 34 -10.39 23.25 -14.58
CA ALA A 34 -10.29 23.91 -13.28
C ALA A 34 -10.46 22.89 -12.14
N VAL A 35 -9.55 22.91 -11.16
CA VAL A 35 -9.54 21.91 -10.07
C VAL A 35 -9.44 22.58 -8.70
N THR A 36 -10.25 22.06 -7.75
CA THR A 36 -10.11 22.34 -6.32
C THR A 36 -9.91 21.02 -5.58
N VAL A 37 -8.83 20.91 -4.81
CA VAL A 37 -8.56 19.75 -3.93
C VAL A 37 -8.89 20.14 -2.49
N LEU A 38 -9.67 19.30 -1.78
CA LEU A 38 -10.01 19.46 -0.36
C LEU A 38 -9.35 18.34 0.45
N GLU A 39 -8.50 18.69 1.41
CA GLU A 39 -7.81 17.77 2.30
C GLU A 39 -8.15 18.05 3.77
N GLN A 40 -8.52 17.02 4.53
CA GLN A 40 -8.88 17.16 5.94
C GLN A 40 -7.67 17.41 6.86
N ASP A 41 -6.49 16.92 6.49
CA ASP A 41 -5.26 17.14 7.27
C ASP A 41 -4.84 18.62 7.10
N PRO A 42 -4.62 19.38 8.20
CA PRO A 42 -4.23 20.77 8.09
C PRO A 42 -2.76 20.99 7.70
N LYS A 43 -1.93 19.94 7.81
CA LYS A 43 -0.47 20.03 7.66
C LYS A 43 0.06 19.19 6.50
N TYR A 44 -0.36 17.93 6.39
CA TYR A 44 0.26 16.96 5.50
C TYR A 44 -0.60 16.59 4.31
N VAL A 45 0.03 16.50 3.14
CA VAL A 45 -0.52 15.86 1.93
C VAL A 45 0.10 14.48 1.72
N GLY A 46 -0.37 13.72 0.73
CA GLY A 46 0.14 12.38 0.42
C GLY A 46 -0.64 11.25 1.09
N GLY A 47 -1.63 11.54 1.94
CA GLY A 47 -2.43 10.52 2.62
C GLY A 47 -1.58 9.53 3.39
N ILE A 48 -1.68 8.22 3.10
CA ILE A 48 -0.83 7.20 3.74
C ILE A 48 0.60 7.15 3.18
N ALA A 49 0.87 7.80 2.05
CA ALA A 49 2.21 7.94 1.47
C ALA A 49 2.88 9.27 1.85
N ARG A 50 2.42 9.91 2.93
CA ARG A 50 3.06 11.11 3.48
C ARG A 50 4.33 10.76 4.22
N THR A 51 5.23 11.71 4.33
CA THR A 51 6.39 11.70 5.23
C THR A 51 6.11 12.62 6.41
N VAL A 52 6.32 12.15 7.62
CA VAL A 52 6.18 12.95 8.84
C VAL A 52 7.56 13.46 9.25
N GLU A 53 7.60 14.67 9.77
CA GLU A 53 8.81 15.26 10.34
C GLU A 53 8.66 15.51 11.83
N HIS A 54 9.67 15.07 12.60
CA HIS A 54 9.78 15.27 14.03
C HIS A 54 11.24 15.59 14.41
N ASN A 55 11.47 16.77 14.95
CA ASN A 55 12.81 17.25 15.36
C ASN A 55 13.89 17.12 14.26
N GLY A 56 13.51 17.35 12.99
CA GLY A 56 14.38 17.24 11.81
C GLY A 56 14.58 15.81 11.30
N TYR A 57 14.07 14.80 11.98
CA TYR A 57 14.01 13.42 11.48
C TYR A 57 12.74 13.23 10.66
N ARG A 58 12.89 12.59 9.50
CA ARG A 58 11.79 12.28 8.59
C ARG A 58 11.53 10.78 8.59
N PHE A 59 10.28 10.39 8.56
CA PHE A 59 9.89 8.98 8.51
C PHE A 59 8.56 8.79 7.81
N ASP A 60 8.44 7.66 7.16
CA ASP A 60 7.23 7.25 6.48
C ASP A 60 6.28 6.58 7.45
N ILE A 61 5.00 6.70 7.18
CA ILE A 61 3.96 5.98 7.91
C ILE A 61 3.65 4.64 7.22
N GLY A 62 4.70 3.86 6.96
CA GLY A 62 4.70 2.60 6.22
C GLY A 62 5.82 2.59 5.18
N GLY A 63 6.20 1.42 4.66
CA GLY A 63 7.21 1.32 3.61
C GLY A 63 6.63 1.67 2.24
N HIS A 64 6.99 2.81 1.68
CA HIS A 64 6.47 3.32 0.40
C HIS A 64 7.58 3.46 -0.64
N ARG A 65 8.10 2.35 -1.16
CA ARG A 65 9.03 2.38 -2.28
C ARG A 65 8.33 2.80 -3.58
N PHE A 66 9.08 3.45 -4.46
CA PHE A 66 8.65 3.84 -5.80
C PHE A 66 9.12 2.78 -6.79
N PHE A 67 8.20 1.93 -7.18
CA PHE A 67 8.37 0.91 -8.19
C PHE A 67 7.03 0.68 -8.88
N SER A 68 7.02 0.71 -10.21
CA SER A 68 5.85 0.37 -11.00
C SER A 68 6.24 -0.41 -12.24
N LYS A 69 5.39 -1.35 -12.65
CA LYS A 69 5.47 -1.98 -13.97
C LYS A 69 4.92 -1.04 -15.05
N ASN A 70 4.19 -0.01 -14.67
CA ASN A 70 3.61 0.96 -15.59
C ASN A 70 4.59 2.09 -15.89
N GLN A 71 5.01 2.19 -17.16
CA GLN A 71 5.97 3.21 -17.61
C GLN A 71 5.43 4.63 -17.46
N GLU A 72 4.13 4.83 -17.55
CA GLU A 72 3.52 6.13 -17.42
C GLU A 72 3.64 6.68 -16.00
N VAL A 73 3.44 5.83 -14.99
CA VAL A 73 3.65 6.18 -13.59
C VAL A 73 5.13 6.49 -13.33
N GLU A 74 6.06 5.69 -13.86
CA GLU A 74 7.49 5.93 -13.76
C GLU A 74 7.91 7.26 -14.40
N ASN A 75 7.32 7.58 -15.57
CA ASN A 75 7.56 8.85 -16.25
C ASN A 75 7.02 10.03 -15.42
N LEU A 76 5.84 9.89 -14.82
CA LEU A 76 5.24 10.94 -13.98
C LEU A 76 6.09 11.21 -12.73
N TRP A 77 6.64 10.18 -12.08
CA TRP A 77 7.57 10.36 -10.98
C TRP A 77 8.83 11.14 -11.42
N THR A 78 9.34 10.82 -12.60
CA THR A 78 10.52 11.51 -13.15
C THR A 78 10.20 12.96 -13.54
N GLU A 79 9.04 13.21 -14.13
CA GLU A 79 8.56 14.54 -14.48
C GLU A 79 8.47 15.47 -13.26
N ILE A 80 7.97 14.94 -12.13
CA ILE A 80 7.70 15.74 -10.93
C ILE A 80 8.94 15.96 -10.07
N LEU A 81 9.74 14.91 -9.87
CA LEU A 81 10.87 14.94 -8.91
C LEU A 81 12.25 14.97 -9.57
N GLY A 82 12.40 14.50 -10.81
CA GLY A 82 13.70 14.51 -11.50
C GLY A 82 14.82 13.89 -10.67
N GLU A 83 15.86 14.67 -10.40
CA GLU A 83 17.07 14.25 -9.67
C GLU A 83 16.84 14.02 -8.16
N GLU A 84 15.70 14.49 -7.61
CA GLU A 84 15.31 14.21 -6.22
C GLU A 84 14.91 12.74 -6.00
N MET A 85 14.75 11.96 -7.08
CA MET A 85 14.50 10.51 -7.03
C MET A 85 15.79 9.73 -6.95
N LEU A 86 16.13 9.25 -5.76
CA LEU A 86 17.29 8.39 -5.52
C LEU A 86 17.02 6.96 -6.00
N THR A 87 18.06 6.28 -6.49
CA THR A 87 18.04 4.83 -6.67
C THR A 87 18.65 4.17 -5.45
N ARG A 88 17.91 3.24 -4.82
CA ARG A 88 18.31 2.56 -3.59
C ARG A 88 18.36 1.06 -3.79
N GLY A 89 19.41 0.43 -3.25
CA GLY A 89 19.48 -1.01 -3.15
C GLY A 89 18.40 -1.53 -2.19
N ARG A 90 17.73 -2.60 -2.58
CA ARG A 90 16.72 -3.27 -1.76
C ARG A 90 17.38 -4.33 -0.90
N LEU A 91 17.29 -4.17 0.41
CA LEU A 91 17.60 -5.23 1.36
C LEU A 91 16.45 -5.35 2.36
N SER A 92 15.84 -6.52 2.42
CA SER A 92 14.83 -6.82 3.42
C SER A 92 14.97 -8.28 3.85
N ARG A 93 14.78 -8.53 5.13
CA ARG A 93 14.89 -9.87 5.71
C ARG A 93 13.75 -10.12 6.69
N ILE A 94 13.57 -11.40 7.02
CA ILE A 94 12.68 -11.84 8.10
C ILE A 94 13.52 -12.08 9.34
N TYR A 95 13.09 -11.56 10.48
CA TYR A 95 13.68 -11.84 11.80
C TYR A 95 12.82 -12.85 12.55
N TYR A 96 13.43 -13.95 12.95
CA TYR A 96 12.80 -15.01 13.73
C TYR A 96 13.82 -15.72 14.63
N ARG A 97 13.55 -15.80 15.93
CA ARG A 97 14.40 -16.45 16.95
C ARG A 97 15.86 -16.00 16.92
N GLY A 98 16.09 -14.70 16.88
CA GLY A 98 17.44 -14.11 16.87
C GLY A 98 18.20 -14.27 15.56
N ARG A 99 17.55 -14.73 14.47
CA ARG A 99 18.19 -14.96 13.17
C ARG A 99 17.49 -14.24 12.05
N TYR A 100 18.28 -13.86 11.04
CA TYR A 100 17.80 -13.19 9.84
C TYR A 100 17.68 -14.18 8.68
N PHE A 101 16.53 -14.22 8.05
CA PHE A 101 16.25 -15.01 6.86
C PHE A 101 16.05 -14.08 5.66
N ASP A 102 16.65 -14.45 4.53
CA ASP A 102 16.51 -13.69 3.30
C ASP A 102 15.03 -13.56 2.88
N TYR A 103 14.64 -12.41 2.37
CA TYR A 103 13.34 -12.23 1.76
C TYR A 103 13.50 -11.72 0.31
N PRO A 104 13.03 -12.51 -0.71
CA PRO A 104 12.33 -13.79 -0.61
C PRO A 104 13.17 -14.88 0.06
N LEU A 105 12.46 -15.87 0.66
CA LEU A 105 13.13 -17.00 1.31
C LEU A 105 14.02 -17.76 0.31
N LYS A 106 15.31 -17.81 0.61
CA LYS A 106 16.27 -18.66 -0.10
C LYS A 106 16.45 -19.98 0.68
N ALA A 107 16.30 -21.12 -0.01
CA ALA A 107 16.36 -22.42 0.64
C ALA A 107 17.66 -22.63 1.44
N THR A 108 18.82 -22.31 0.86
CA THR A 108 20.12 -22.45 1.53
C THR A 108 20.21 -21.61 2.80
N ASN A 109 19.77 -20.34 2.75
CA ASN A 109 19.76 -19.46 3.91
C ASN A 109 18.76 -19.96 4.97
N ALA A 110 17.55 -20.38 4.55
CA ALA A 110 16.53 -20.92 5.46
C ALA A 110 17.01 -22.20 6.16
N LEU A 111 17.58 -23.17 5.44
CA LEU A 111 18.08 -24.41 5.98
C LEU A 111 19.22 -24.21 6.99
N LEU A 112 20.19 -23.34 6.66
CA LEU A 112 21.31 -23.01 7.54
C LEU A 112 20.84 -22.34 8.84
N ASN A 113 19.89 -21.41 8.73
CA ASN A 113 19.41 -20.65 9.87
C ASN A 113 18.39 -21.39 10.74
N LEU A 114 17.59 -22.32 10.17
CA LEU A 114 16.71 -23.18 10.96
C LEU A 114 17.46 -24.25 11.74
N GLY A 115 18.60 -24.73 11.22
CA GLY A 115 19.37 -25.84 11.76
C GLY A 115 18.77 -27.20 11.40
N LEU A 116 19.56 -28.25 11.55
CA LEU A 116 19.26 -29.59 11.02
C LEU A 116 17.95 -30.17 11.55
N LEU A 117 17.69 -30.08 12.85
CA LEU A 117 16.50 -30.65 13.47
C LEU A 117 15.20 -30.00 12.99
N GLU A 118 15.17 -28.66 12.95
CA GLU A 118 14.00 -27.92 12.49
C GLU A 118 13.79 -28.08 10.98
N THR A 119 14.86 -28.15 10.22
CA THR A 119 14.83 -28.49 8.79
C THR A 119 14.21 -29.87 8.56
N ALA A 120 14.63 -30.91 9.32
CA ALA A 120 14.04 -32.24 9.21
C ALA A 120 12.54 -32.22 9.54
N ARG A 121 12.11 -31.46 10.55
CA ARG A 121 10.68 -31.30 10.89
C ARG A 121 9.90 -30.62 9.76
N CYS A 122 10.46 -29.57 9.15
CA CYS A 122 9.83 -28.89 8.01
C CYS A 122 9.68 -29.83 6.81
N MET A 123 10.74 -30.63 6.51
CA MET A 123 10.72 -31.62 5.43
C MET A 123 9.68 -32.71 5.64
N SER A 124 9.62 -33.26 6.85
CA SER A 124 8.63 -34.29 7.21
C SER A 124 7.20 -33.74 7.12
N SER A 125 7.00 -32.54 7.59
CA SER A 125 5.70 -31.83 7.51
C SER A 125 5.28 -31.55 6.06
N TYR A 126 6.23 -31.14 5.20
CA TYR A 126 6.00 -30.96 3.77
C TYR A 126 5.63 -32.27 3.08
N ALA A 127 6.40 -33.35 3.33
CA ALA A 127 6.11 -34.67 2.76
C ALA A 127 4.71 -35.16 3.17
N LEU A 128 4.33 -34.96 4.44
CA LEU A 128 3.00 -35.30 4.93
C LEU A 128 1.89 -34.51 4.21
N ALA A 129 2.08 -33.22 4.02
CA ALA A 129 1.12 -32.39 3.30
C ALA A 129 0.95 -32.81 1.83
N ARG A 130 2.00 -33.33 1.20
CA ARG A 130 1.93 -33.88 -0.17
C ARG A 130 1.22 -35.23 -0.26
N VAL A 131 1.34 -36.06 0.76
CA VAL A 131 0.68 -37.39 0.81
C VAL A 131 -0.79 -37.24 1.24
N SER A 132 -1.09 -36.34 2.15
CA SER A 132 -2.43 -36.15 2.71
C SER A 132 -2.80 -34.63 2.73
N PRO A 133 -3.02 -34.01 1.55
CA PRO A 133 -3.42 -32.62 1.50
C PRO A 133 -4.88 -32.44 1.94
N VAL A 134 -5.20 -31.27 2.46
CA VAL A 134 -6.59 -30.83 2.63
C VAL A 134 -7.21 -30.70 1.22
N ARG A 135 -8.22 -31.52 0.92
CA ARG A 135 -8.79 -31.65 -0.45
C ARG A 135 -9.46 -30.36 -0.95
N GLU A 136 -10.13 -29.66 -0.04
CA GLU A 136 -10.82 -28.38 -0.33
C GLU A 136 -10.31 -27.33 0.65
N PRO A 137 -9.16 -26.67 0.37
CA PRO A 137 -8.64 -25.66 1.26
C PRO A 137 -9.58 -24.43 1.26
N ARG A 138 -10.15 -24.09 2.40
CA ARG A 138 -11.04 -22.94 2.58
C ARG A 138 -10.35 -21.78 3.25
N THR A 139 -9.32 -22.06 4.04
CA THR A 139 -8.61 -21.06 4.82
C THR A 139 -7.20 -20.82 4.30
N PHE A 140 -6.63 -19.68 4.67
CA PHE A 140 -5.23 -19.36 4.43
C PHE A 140 -4.31 -20.45 5.01
N GLU A 141 -4.61 -20.93 6.23
CA GLU A 141 -3.86 -22.01 6.88
C GLU A 141 -3.87 -23.28 6.06
N ASP A 142 -5.03 -23.71 5.58
CA ASP A 142 -5.17 -24.93 4.75
C ASP A 142 -4.33 -24.81 3.46
N TRP A 143 -4.51 -23.67 2.77
CA TRP A 143 -3.86 -23.45 1.49
C TRP A 143 -2.33 -23.40 1.61
N VAL A 144 -1.81 -22.61 2.55
CA VAL A 144 -0.36 -22.49 2.76
C VAL A 144 0.25 -23.77 3.29
N SER A 145 -0.44 -24.47 4.21
CA SER A 145 0.01 -25.77 4.73
C SER A 145 0.08 -26.84 3.65
N ASN A 146 -0.85 -26.83 2.69
CA ASN A 146 -0.81 -27.74 1.54
C ASN A 146 0.41 -27.46 0.63
N GLN A 147 0.78 -26.19 0.46
CA GLN A 147 1.89 -25.80 -0.40
C GLN A 147 3.26 -26.02 0.26
N PHE A 148 3.41 -25.73 1.55
CA PHE A 148 4.71 -25.64 2.21
C PHE A 148 4.89 -26.58 3.41
N GLY A 149 3.83 -27.29 3.82
CA GLY A 149 3.78 -28.05 5.05
C GLY A 149 3.46 -27.17 6.26
N LYS A 150 2.72 -27.76 7.21
CA LYS A 150 2.24 -27.05 8.41
C LYS A 150 3.37 -26.41 9.23
N ARG A 151 4.53 -27.07 9.32
CA ARG A 151 5.65 -26.57 10.13
C ARG A 151 6.24 -25.26 9.55
N LEU A 152 6.42 -25.21 8.25
CA LEU A 152 6.94 -24.00 7.59
C LEU A 152 5.91 -22.87 7.57
N PHE A 153 4.63 -23.22 7.45
CA PHE A 153 3.53 -22.27 7.64
C PHE A 153 3.58 -21.61 9.03
N GLU A 154 3.73 -22.40 10.11
CA GLU A 154 3.82 -21.88 11.48
C GLU A 154 4.99 -20.90 11.68
N ILE A 155 6.15 -21.18 11.07
CA ILE A 155 7.35 -20.35 11.21
C ILE A 155 7.27 -19.06 10.41
N PHE A 156 6.91 -19.13 9.12
CA PHE A 156 7.09 -18.01 8.20
C PHE A 156 5.80 -17.32 7.76
N PHE A 157 4.63 -17.88 8.07
CA PHE A 157 3.38 -17.30 7.60
C PHE A 157 2.43 -16.93 8.75
N LYS A 158 2.21 -17.86 9.69
CA LYS A 158 1.17 -17.70 10.71
C LYS A 158 1.32 -16.43 11.52
N THR A 159 2.41 -16.31 12.28
CA THR A 159 2.61 -15.21 13.24
C THR A 159 2.53 -13.83 12.58
N TYR A 160 3.21 -13.66 11.46
CA TYR A 160 3.22 -12.39 10.74
C TYR A 160 1.84 -12.06 10.15
N THR A 161 1.19 -13.04 9.53
CA THR A 161 -0.15 -12.85 8.94
C THR A 161 -1.18 -12.48 10.01
N GLU A 162 -1.15 -13.15 11.16
CA GLU A 162 -2.05 -12.85 12.28
C GLU A 162 -1.78 -11.46 12.88
N LYS A 163 -0.51 -11.02 12.98
CA LYS A 163 -0.17 -9.64 13.37
C LYS A 163 -0.77 -8.62 12.40
N VAL A 164 -0.58 -8.83 11.09
CA VAL A 164 -1.04 -7.89 10.05
C VAL A 164 -2.55 -7.80 10.01
N TRP A 165 -3.26 -8.92 10.02
CA TRP A 165 -4.70 -8.95 9.80
C TRP A 165 -5.52 -8.91 11.09
N GLY A 166 -4.91 -9.24 12.25
CA GLY A 166 -5.57 -9.22 13.56
C GLY A 166 -6.68 -10.25 13.72
N ILE A 167 -6.69 -11.26 12.85
CA ILE A 167 -7.60 -12.42 12.89
C ILE A 167 -6.79 -13.71 12.69
N PRO A 168 -7.25 -14.84 13.24
CA PRO A 168 -6.59 -16.13 13.04
C PRO A 168 -6.47 -16.49 11.56
N THR A 169 -5.39 -17.15 11.18
CA THR A 169 -5.18 -17.62 9.80
C THR A 169 -6.21 -18.65 9.35
N SER A 170 -6.90 -19.29 10.30
CA SER A 170 -8.04 -20.20 10.07
C SER A 170 -9.34 -19.49 9.70
N GLU A 171 -9.41 -18.15 9.84
CA GLU A 171 -10.56 -17.31 9.45
C GLU A 171 -10.30 -16.50 8.16
N LEU A 172 -9.06 -16.48 7.68
CA LEU A 172 -8.69 -15.84 6.41
C LEU A 172 -9.01 -16.76 5.23
N SER A 173 -9.56 -16.21 4.14
CA SER A 173 -9.88 -16.96 2.93
C SER A 173 -8.64 -17.55 2.24
N ALA A 174 -8.76 -18.78 1.71
CA ALA A 174 -7.75 -19.42 0.87
C ALA A 174 -7.47 -18.63 -0.42
N ASP A 175 -8.48 -17.97 -0.99
CA ASP A 175 -8.35 -17.15 -2.21
C ASP A 175 -7.37 -16.00 -2.01
N TRP A 176 -7.39 -15.39 -0.82
CA TRP A 176 -6.44 -14.35 -0.47
C TRP A 176 -5.00 -14.86 -0.46
N ALA A 177 -4.77 -16.08 0.06
CA ALA A 177 -3.45 -16.74 0.04
C ALA A 177 -3.00 -17.02 -1.40
N ALA A 178 -3.89 -17.60 -2.20
CA ALA A 178 -3.62 -17.97 -3.59
C ALA A 178 -3.25 -16.75 -4.46
N GLN A 179 -3.87 -15.59 -4.20
CA GLN A 179 -3.56 -14.35 -4.90
C GLN A 179 -2.18 -13.77 -4.55
N ARG A 180 -1.71 -13.97 -3.31
CA ARG A 180 -0.50 -13.33 -2.78
C ARG A 180 0.75 -14.20 -2.83
N ILE A 181 0.60 -15.52 -2.83
CA ILE A 181 1.71 -16.48 -2.71
C ILE A 181 1.84 -17.31 -4.00
N LYS A 182 1.52 -16.71 -5.16
CA LYS A 182 1.71 -17.39 -6.46
C LYS A 182 3.19 -17.55 -6.80
N GLY A 183 3.56 -18.75 -7.32
CA GLY A 183 4.86 -18.96 -7.95
C GLY A 183 6.00 -19.42 -7.03
N LEU A 184 5.77 -19.63 -5.73
CA LEU A 184 6.76 -20.24 -4.84
C LEU A 184 6.60 -21.77 -4.85
N ASP A 185 7.32 -22.49 -5.70
CA ASP A 185 7.49 -23.94 -5.55
C ASP A 185 8.73 -24.24 -4.71
N LEU A 186 8.50 -24.51 -3.44
CA LEU A 186 9.56 -24.83 -2.48
C LEU A 186 10.33 -26.10 -2.87
N PHE A 187 9.68 -27.03 -3.58
CA PHE A 187 10.31 -28.28 -4.02
C PHE A 187 11.35 -28.02 -5.11
N GLU A 188 11.04 -27.17 -6.10
CA GLU A 188 12.01 -26.77 -7.11
C GLU A 188 13.18 -25.97 -6.50
N VAL A 189 12.88 -25.07 -5.57
CA VAL A 189 13.91 -24.31 -4.85
C VAL A 189 14.81 -25.23 -4.04
N MET A 190 14.25 -26.23 -3.35
CA MET A 190 15.01 -27.19 -2.55
C MET A 190 15.74 -28.22 -3.40
N LYS A 191 15.13 -28.72 -4.46
CA LYS A 191 15.77 -29.62 -5.43
C LYS A 191 17.00 -28.97 -6.05
N ASN A 192 16.89 -27.71 -6.45
CA ASN A 192 18.01 -26.94 -7.01
C ASN A 192 19.10 -26.59 -5.98
N ALA A 193 18.75 -26.53 -4.68
CA ALA A 193 19.70 -26.31 -3.59
C ALA A 193 20.43 -27.58 -3.16
N LEU A 194 19.83 -28.76 -3.32
CA LEU A 194 20.38 -30.06 -2.90
C LEU A 194 21.10 -30.82 -4.02
N LEU A 195 20.80 -30.52 -5.29
CA LEU A 195 21.51 -31.17 -6.41
C LEU A 195 22.76 -30.34 -6.75
N PRO A 196 23.96 -30.96 -6.72
CA PRO A 196 25.16 -30.25 -7.14
C PRO A 196 25.01 -29.85 -8.62
N HIS A 197 25.21 -28.57 -8.90
CA HIS A 197 25.27 -28.04 -10.26
C HIS A 197 26.40 -28.74 -11.00
N ARG A 198 26.05 -29.68 -11.85
CA ARG A 198 26.99 -30.27 -12.81
C ARG A 198 27.27 -29.17 -13.85
N ASN A 199 28.47 -28.60 -13.79
CA ASN A 199 28.96 -27.65 -14.78
C ASN A 199 28.75 -28.21 -16.17
N GLY A 200 27.80 -27.72 -16.90
CA GLY A 200 27.54 -28.00 -18.31
C GLY A 200 27.40 -26.68 -19.04
N ASN A 201 28.40 -26.33 -19.88
CA ASN A 201 28.24 -25.35 -20.91
C ASN A 201 27.03 -25.69 -21.78
N GLY A 202 25.99 -24.89 -21.72
CA GLY A 202 24.82 -25.09 -22.58
C GLY A 202 23.83 -23.98 -22.40
N ASN A 203 23.55 -23.25 -23.44
CA ASN A 203 22.38 -22.40 -23.65
C ASN A 203 21.13 -23.28 -23.43
N GLY A 204 20.64 -23.39 -22.21
CA GLY A 204 19.51 -24.21 -21.83
C GLY A 204 18.66 -23.51 -20.81
N ASP A 205 17.51 -23.13 -21.25
CA ASP A 205 16.26 -22.91 -20.54
C ASP A 205 16.36 -22.33 -19.13
N ARG A 206 16.28 -21.03 -19.02
CA ARG A 206 16.04 -20.27 -17.78
C ARG A 206 14.57 -20.38 -17.33
N GLY A 207 13.97 -21.55 -17.48
CA GLY A 207 12.67 -21.89 -17.01
C GLY A 207 12.71 -22.29 -15.54
N ALA A 208 12.18 -21.51 -14.66
CA ALA A 208 12.05 -21.60 -13.21
C ALA A 208 13.09 -20.81 -12.40
N VAL A 209 13.49 -19.64 -12.87
CA VAL A 209 13.98 -18.63 -11.96
C VAL A 209 12.77 -18.18 -11.15
N ILE A 210 12.79 -18.38 -9.83
CA ILE A 210 11.91 -17.67 -8.89
C ILE A 210 11.93 -16.23 -9.39
N LYS A 211 10.77 -15.71 -9.80
CA LYS A 211 10.66 -14.35 -10.33
C LYS A 211 11.41 -13.45 -9.36
N THR A 212 12.55 -12.93 -9.79
CA THR A 212 13.47 -12.21 -8.92
C THR A 212 12.80 -10.93 -8.49
N LEU A 213 12.68 -10.77 -7.17
CA LEU A 213 12.32 -9.47 -6.62
C LEU A 213 13.31 -8.43 -7.15
N ILE A 214 12.82 -7.22 -7.37
CA ILE A 214 13.67 -6.10 -7.77
C ILE A 214 14.80 -5.90 -6.76
N ASP A 215 16.02 -5.77 -7.26
CA ASP A 215 17.21 -5.52 -6.45
C ASP A 215 17.37 -4.03 -6.09
N GLN A 216 16.66 -3.16 -6.81
CA GLN A 216 16.69 -1.71 -6.62
C GLN A 216 15.29 -1.12 -6.75
N PHE A 217 15.06 0.01 -6.08
CA PHE A 217 13.84 0.79 -6.20
C PHE A 217 14.18 2.29 -6.20
N ARG A 218 13.24 3.09 -6.66
CA ARG A 218 13.34 4.55 -6.58
C ARG A 218 12.75 5.03 -5.27
N TYR A 219 13.30 6.12 -4.74
CA TYR A 219 12.82 6.70 -3.49
C TYR A 219 13.13 8.20 -3.44
N PRO A 220 12.15 9.06 -3.12
CA PRO A 220 12.40 10.49 -3.00
C PRO A 220 13.40 10.80 -1.88
N ARG A 221 14.27 11.77 -2.10
CA ARG A 221 15.35 12.15 -1.17
C ARG A 221 14.85 12.39 0.25
N LEU A 222 13.70 13.06 0.42
CA LEU A 222 13.11 13.41 1.71
C LEU A 222 11.90 12.55 2.08
N GLY A 223 11.76 11.36 1.48
CA GLY A 223 10.64 10.47 1.69
C GLY A 223 9.50 10.65 0.67
N PRO A 224 8.54 9.69 0.61
CA PRO A 224 7.46 9.69 -0.38
C PRO A 224 6.56 10.92 -0.31
N GLY A 225 6.44 11.58 0.84
CA GLY A 225 5.70 12.84 1.01
C GLY A 225 6.20 13.95 0.09
N GLN A 226 7.52 14.01 -0.16
CA GLN A 226 8.14 15.00 -1.06
C GLN A 226 7.50 15.02 -2.45
N MET A 227 7.13 13.85 -2.98
CA MET A 227 6.42 13.75 -4.26
C MET A 227 5.11 14.53 -4.24
N TRP A 228 4.34 14.37 -3.20
CA TRP A 228 3.01 14.94 -3.08
C TRP A 228 3.03 16.43 -2.71
N GLU A 229 4.01 16.84 -1.92
CA GLU A 229 4.31 18.24 -1.62
C GLU A 229 4.64 18.99 -2.93
N ARG A 230 5.50 18.39 -3.78
CA ARG A 230 5.86 18.97 -5.07
C ARG A 230 4.67 19.05 -6.04
N VAL A 231 3.79 18.05 -6.07
CA VAL A 231 2.55 18.10 -6.86
C VAL A 231 1.66 19.27 -6.41
N VAL A 232 1.54 19.52 -5.10
CA VAL A 232 0.76 20.64 -4.57
C VAL A 232 1.37 21.99 -4.99
N GLU A 233 2.70 22.12 -4.96
CA GLU A 233 3.38 23.32 -5.46
C GLU A 233 3.06 23.56 -6.94
N LEU A 234 3.22 22.55 -7.79
CA LEU A 234 2.93 22.64 -9.23
C LEU A 234 1.46 22.99 -9.51
N LEU A 235 0.52 22.41 -8.75
CA LEU A 235 -0.90 22.76 -8.85
C LEU A 235 -1.15 24.23 -8.49
N ARG A 236 -0.55 24.74 -7.42
CA ARG A 236 -0.68 26.13 -7.00
C ARG A 236 -0.04 27.09 -8.00
N GLU A 237 1.14 26.74 -8.52
CA GLU A 237 1.83 27.51 -9.58
C GLU A 237 0.97 27.66 -10.85
N SER A 238 0.15 26.64 -11.16
CA SER A 238 -0.77 26.66 -12.31
C SER A 238 -2.15 27.27 -12.01
N GLY A 239 -2.37 27.77 -10.80
CA GLY A 239 -3.62 28.42 -10.39
C GLY A 239 -4.71 27.47 -9.89
N ALA A 240 -4.44 26.19 -9.70
CA ALA A 240 -5.35 25.27 -9.04
C ALA A 240 -5.39 25.49 -7.51
N HIS A 241 -6.53 25.20 -6.89
CA HIS A 241 -6.73 25.41 -5.47
C HIS A 241 -6.51 24.10 -4.69
N VAL A 242 -5.54 24.09 -3.78
CA VAL A 242 -5.35 23.01 -2.81
C VAL A 242 -5.59 23.57 -1.41
N ARG A 243 -6.69 23.15 -0.80
CA ARG A 243 -7.19 23.63 0.48
C ARG A 243 -6.99 22.58 1.56
N MET A 244 -6.23 22.92 2.58
CA MET A 244 -5.88 22.06 3.71
C MET A 244 -6.80 22.34 4.90
N GLY A 245 -7.01 21.35 5.77
CA GLY A 245 -7.90 21.47 6.93
C GLY A 245 -9.40 21.40 6.59
N GLU A 246 -9.74 21.06 5.36
CA GLU A 246 -11.11 21.03 4.85
C GLU A 246 -11.72 19.63 4.95
N LYS A 247 -12.29 19.31 6.09
CA LYS A 247 -12.97 18.05 6.29
C LYS A 247 -14.37 18.08 5.70
N ILE A 248 -14.65 17.20 4.74
CA ILE A 248 -15.96 17.06 4.11
C ILE A 248 -16.89 16.29 5.06
N VAL A 249 -18.07 16.87 5.32
CA VAL A 249 -19.08 16.31 6.22
C VAL A 249 -20.39 15.95 5.50
N ALA A 250 -20.67 16.56 4.34
CA ALA A 250 -21.81 16.18 3.50
C ALA A 250 -21.48 16.30 2.01
N ILE A 251 -22.10 15.43 1.21
CA ILE A 251 -22.05 15.42 -0.25
C ILE A 251 -23.47 15.71 -0.73
N GLU A 252 -23.71 16.94 -1.14
CA GLU A 252 -25.03 17.42 -1.57
C GLU A 252 -25.29 16.94 -2.99
N ARG A 253 -26.46 16.36 -3.21
CA ARG A 253 -26.87 15.80 -4.51
C ARG A 253 -28.34 16.00 -4.79
N ASP A 254 -28.68 15.98 -6.06
CA ASP A 254 -30.05 15.98 -6.56
C ASP A 254 -30.25 14.85 -7.61
N GLY A 255 -31.29 14.95 -8.41
CA GLY A 255 -31.58 13.98 -9.46
C GLY A 255 -30.57 13.98 -10.63
N SER A 256 -29.68 14.96 -10.73
CA SER A 256 -28.64 15.06 -11.77
C SER A 256 -27.29 14.55 -11.32
N GLY A 257 -27.04 14.42 -10.02
CA GLY A 257 -25.78 13.99 -9.44
C GLY A 257 -25.37 14.80 -8.21
N VAL A 258 -24.07 14.84 -7.92
CA VAL A 258 -23.51 15.70 -6.86
C VAL A 258 -23.51 17.16 -7.34
N THR A 259 -23.97 18.07 -6.49
CA THR A 259 -24.03 19.51 -6.77
C THR A 259 -22.97 20.28 -6.00
N ALA A 260 -22.68 19.89 -4.76
CA ALA A 260 -21.67 20.54 -3.91
C ALA A 260 -21.16 19.62 -2.80
N LEU A 261 -20.02 20.00 -2.21
CA LEU A 261 -19.47 19.39 -0.99
C LEU A 261 -19.59 20.40 0.15
N ARG A 262 -20.05 19.93 1.31
CA ARG A 262 -20.07 20.76 2.52
C ARG A 262 -18.92 20.40 3.43
N THR A 263 -18.15 21.40 3.84
CA THR A 263 -17.04 21.23 4.78
C THR A 263 -17.52 21.35 6.25
N GLU A 264 -16.70 20.88 7.19
CA GLU A 264 -16.95 21.01 8.64
C GLU A 264 -17.06 22.48 9.07
N GLY A 265 -16.36 23.39 8.37
CA GLY A 265 -16.48 24.84 8.55
C GLY A 265 -17.79 25.45 8.02
N GLY A 266 -18.68 24.65 7.43
CA GLY A 266 -19.99 25.07 6.92
C GLY A 266 -19.96 25.64 5.51
N GLU A 267 -18.80 25.67 4.84
CA GLU A 267 -18.71 26.14 3.46
C GLU A 267 -19.26 25.09 2.48
N SER A 268 -19.96 25.55 1.46
CA SER A 268 -20.42 24.75 0.32
C SER A 268 -19.52 24.99 -0.87
N VAL A 269 -18.89 23.92 -1.38
CA VAL A 269 -17.96 23.95 -2.52
C VAL A 269 -18.65 23.29 -3.72
N PRO A 270 -19.18 24.07 -4.67
CA PRO A 270 -19.86 23.55 -5.86
C PRO A 270 -18.85 23.05 -6.89
N GLY A 271 -19.31 22.13 -7.77
CA GLY A 271 -18.52 21.61 -8.89
C GLY A 271 -19.40 21.00 -9.96
N THR A 272 -18.84 20.76 -11.15
CA THR A 272 -19.49 20.04 -12.25
C THR A 272 -19.14 18.55 -12.24
N GLY A 273 -17.95 18.21 -11.71
CA GLY A 273 -17.47 16.85 -11.53
C GLY A 273 -16.81 16.67 -10.17
N PHE A 274 -16.84 15.45 -9.65
CA PHE A 274 -16.31 15.14 -8.32
C PHE A 274 -15.47 13.86 -8.36
N ILE A 275 -14.30 13.90 -7.74
CA ILE A 275 -13.43 12.72 -7.61
C ILE A 275 -13.20 12.44 -6.12
N SER A 276 -13.41 11.20 -5.69
CA SER A 276 -13.25 10.82 -4.29
C SER A 276 -12.19 9.76 -4.09
N SER A 277 -11.21 10.06 -3.25
CA SER A 277 -10.28 9.09 -2.65
C SER A 277 -10.61 8.78 -1.19
N LEU A 278 -11.71 9.33 -0.65
CA LEU A 278 -12.19 9.06 0.70
C LEU A 278 -12.53 7.59 0.87
N PRO A 279 -12.40 7.02 2.09
CA PRO A 279 -12.94 5.69 2.34
C PRO A 279 -14.39 5.58 1.89
N ILE A 280 -14.69 4.64 1.00
CA ILE A 280 -16.02 4.51 0.33
C ILE A 280 -17.17 4.43 1.34
N ARG A 281 -16.93 3.83 2.51
CA ARG A 281 -17.86 3.83 3.63
C ARG A 281 -18.20 5.26 4.09
N LYS A 282 -17.18 6.11 4.29
CA LYS A 282 -17.37 7.50 4.71
C LYS A 282 -18.09 8.30 3.63
N LEU A 283 -17.73 8.10 2.38
CA LEU A 283 -18.38 8.74 1.23
C LEU A 283 -19.87 8.46 1.21
N VAL A 284 -20.27 7.18 1.26
CA VAL A 284 -21.69 6.78 1.22
C VAL A 284 -22.47 7.34 2.41
N MET A 285 -21.88 7.34 3.60
CA MET A 285 -22.51 7.89 4.80
C MET A 285 -22.65 9.41 4.79
N ALA A 286 -21.88 10.12 3.94
CA ALA A 286 -21.95 11.57 3.80
C ALA A 286 -22.91 12.05 2.71
N LEU A 287 -23.54 11.16 1.94
CA LEU A 287 -24.49 11.52 0.88
C LEU A 287 -25.74 12.19 1.47
N HIS A 288 -26.14 13.32 0.89
CA HIS A 288 -27.34 14.05 1.24
C HIS A 288 -28.13 14.49 0.00
N PRO A 289 -29.36 13.97 -0.23
CA PRO A 289 -30.11 12.97 0.56
C PRO A 289 -29.36 11.64 0.71
N ALA A 290 -29.64 10.92 1.81
CA ALA A 290 -28.99 9.66 2.14
C ALA A 290 -29.20 8.59 1.04
N ALA A 291 -28.25 7.66 0.94
CA ALA A 291 -28.42 6.48 0.09
C ALA A 291 -29.49 5.54 0.66
N PRO A 292 -30.08 4.63 -0.17
CA PRO A 292 -31.00 3.59 0.31
C PRO A 292 -30.39 2.72 1.41
N ASP A 293 -31.24 2.16 2.27
CA ASP A 293 -30.83 1.37 3.44
C ASP A 293 -29.93 0.19 3.06
N GLU A 294 -30.17 -0.47 1.94
CA GLU A 294 -29.33 -1.57 1.45
C GLU A 294 -27.89 -1.09 1.17
N VAL A 295 -27.72 0.08 0.56
CA VAL A 295 -26.41 0.66 0.25
C VAL A 295 -25.71 1.14 1.52
N LEU A 296 -26.46 1.72 2.46
CA LEU A 296 -25.95 2.11 3.78
C LEU A 296 -25.50 0.89 4.58
N ALA A 297 -26.26 -0.21 4.53
CA ALA A 297 -25.89 -1.47 5.17
C ALA A 297 -24.60 -2.05 4.56
N ALA A 298 -24.50 -2.10 3.23
CA ALA A 298 -23.31 -2.54 2.52
C ALA A 298 -22.09 -1.68 2.90
N ALA A 299 -22.24 -0.36 2.97
CA ALA A 299 -21.16 0.54 3.37
C ALA A 299 -20.71 0.33 4.82
N LYS A 300 -21.66 0.12 5.75
CA LYS A 300 -21.37 -0.16 7.17
C LYS A 300 -20.64 -1.48 7.37
N ALA A 301 -20.91 -2.49 6.52
CA ALA A 301 -20.30 -3.80 6.58
C ALA A 301 -18.82 -3.80 6.15
N LEU A 302 -18.38 -2.85 5.31
CA LEU A 302 -16.98 -2.75 4.89
C LEU A 302 -16.07 -2.46 6.08
N ARG A 303 -15.02 -3.27 6.24
CA ARG A 303 -14.06 -3.21 7.35
C ARG A 303 -12.71 -2.69 6.87
N TYR A 304 -11.98 -2.08 7.80
CA TYR A 304 -10.62 -1.58 7.57
C TYR A 304 -9.71 -2.03 8.69
N ARG A 305 -8.45 -2.23 8.38
CA ARG A 305 -7.36 -2.41 9.32
C ARG A 305 -6.66 -1.08 9.50
N ASP A 306 -6.45 -0.70 10.74
CA ASP A 306 -5.72 0.49 11.13
C ASP A 306 -4.27 0.14 11.45
N PHE A 307 -3.45 1.14 11.61
CA PHE A 307 -2.03 0.95 11.73
C PHE A 307 -1.42 2.13 12.47
N LEU A 308 -0.41 1.89 13.27
CA LEU A 308 0.37 2.93 13.88
C LEU A 308 1.87 2.70 13.67
N THR A 309 2.60 3.78 13.54
CA THR A 309 4.06 3.78 13.50
C THR A 309 4.58 4.49 14.75
N VAL A 310 5.47 3.84 15.48
CA VAL A 310 6.30 4.49 16.49
C VAL A 310 7.68 4.68 15.89
N ALA A 311 8.05 5.93 15.64
CA ALA A 311 9.41 6.27 15.18
C ALA A 311 10.28 6.59 16.39
N LEU A 312 11.40 5.86 16.53
CA LEU A 312 12.38 6.02 17.59
C LEU A 312 13.69 6.58 17.01
N VAL A 313 14.24 7.59 17.66
CA VAL A 313 15.60 8.09 17.37
C VAL A 313 16.58 7.38 18.28
N ILE A 314 17.52 6.68 17.69
CA ILE A 314 18.51 5.85 18.37
C ILE A 314 19.88 6.54 18.33
N ASP A 315 20.55 6.70 19.46
CA ASP A 315 21.91 7.25 19.56
C ASP A 315 22.97 6.24 19.10
N ARG A 316 22.85 5.88 17.82
CA ARG A 316 23.74 4.96 17.12
C ARG A 316 23.73 5.28 15.62
N ALA A 317 24.92 5.49 15.06
CA ALA A 317 25.05 5.84 13.64
C ALA A 317 24.61 4.73 12.70
N GLU A 318 24.89 3.50 13.04
CA GLU A 318 24.60 2.30 12.23
C GLU A 318 23.84 1.27 13.07
N MET A 319 22.79 0.69 12.52
CA MET A 319 22.05 -0.41 13.16
C MET A 319 22.11 -1.68 12.29
N PHE A 320 21.08 -1.97 11.55
CA PHE A 320 21.04 -3.09 10.61
C PHE A 320 21.02 -2.54 9.16
N PRO A 321 21.57 -3.29 8.17
CA PRO A 321 21.73 -2.79 6.80
C PRO A 321 20.42 -2.79 5.98
N ASP A 322 19.36 -3.41 6.50
CA ASP A 322 18.08 -3.54 5.79
C ASP A 322 17.35 -2.21 5.69
N ASN A 323 16.63 -2.02 4.59
CA ASN A 323 15.64 -0.93 4.52
C ASN A 323 14.47 -1.24 5.46
N TRP A 324 14.03 -2.51 5.51
CA TRP A 324 13.03 -2.98 6.47
C TRP A 324 13.22 -4.44 6.84
N VAL A 325 12.73 -4.81 8.04
CA VAL A 325 12.78 -6.18 8.57
C VAL A 325 11.37 -6.61 8.96
N TYR A 326 10.93 -7.77 8.48
CA TYR A 326 9.69 -8.41 8.91
C TYR A 326 9.89 -9.15 10.22
N ILE A 327 9.08 -8.88 11.23
CA ILE A 327 9.23 -9.46 12.58
C ILE A 327 8.25 -10.61 12.76
N HIS A 328 8.77 -11.83 12.64
CA HIS A 328 8.02 -13.07 12.84
C HIS A 328 8.14 -13.61 14.28
N GLU A 329 8.78 -12.86 15.18
CA GLU A 329 8.90 -13.21 16.59
C GLU A 329 7.54 -13.13 17.29
N PRO A 330 7.03 -14.23 17.90
CA PRO A 330 5.69 -14.22 18.51
C PRO A 330 5.61 -13.44 19.81
N GLY A 331 6.74 -13.23 20.51
CA GLY A 331 6.79 -12.53 21.81
C GLY A 331 6.53 -11.03 21.74
N VAL A 332 6.67 -10.42 20.57
CA VAL A 332 6.51 -8.97 20.36
C VAL A 332 5.32 -8.65 19.45
N LYS A 333 4.72 -7.48 19.61
CA LYS A 333 3.57 -7.02 18.81
C LYS A 333 4.00 -6.35 17.50
N VAL A 334 5.20 -5.79 17.45
CA VAL A 334 5.72 -5.15 16.24
C VAL A 334 5.72 -6.14 15.07
N GLY A 335 5.20 -5.70 13.94
CA GLY A 335 5.14 -6.52 12.72
C GLY A 335 6.29 -6.25 11.77
N ARG A 336 6.77 -5.01 11.69
CA ARG A 336 7.84 -4.61 10.77
C ARG A 336 8.66 -3.47 11.34
N LEU A 337 9.96 -3.48 11.07
CA LEU A 337 10.86 -2.39 11.36
C LEU A 337 11.27 -1.70 10.05
N GLN A 338 11.37 -0.38 10.07
CA GLN A 338 11.90 0.44 8.98
C GLN A 338 13.15 1.15 9.45
N ASN A 339 14.25 1.07 8.69
CA ASN A 339 15.43 1.90 8.94
C ASN A 339 15.46 3.06 7.94
N PHE A 340 14.90 4.20 8.30
CA PHE A 340 14.70 5.33 7.37
C PHE A 340 16.00 5.89 6.82
N LYS A 341 17.10 5.82 7.56
CA LYS A 341 18.42 6.20 7.07
C LYS A 341 18.89 5.38 5.87
N ASN A 342 18.49 4.09 5.81
CA ASN A 342 18.81 3.21 4.69
C ASN A 342 17.92 3.44 3.46
N TRP A 343 16.72 3.99 3.66
CA TRP A 343 15.87 4.44 2.55
C TRP A 343 16.47 5.72 1.92
N SER A 344 16.82 6.69 2.75
CA SER A 344 17.56 7.87 2.32
C SER A 344 18.38 8.43 3.50
N PRO A 345 19.67 8.72 3.31
CA PRO A 345 20.49 9.34 4.37
C PRO A 345 20.01 10.76 4.72
N HIS A 346 19.20 11.38 3.86
CA HIS A 346 18.63 12.72 4.09
C HIS A 346 17.39 12.71 4.99
N MET A 347 16.91 11.49 5.40
CA MET A 347 15.79 11.35 6.33
C MET A 347 16.21 11.58 7.80
N VAL A 348 17.49 11.62 8.11
CA VAL A 348 18.00 11.82 9.47
C VAL A 348 18.71 13.16 9.58
N ALA A 349 18.37 13.93 10.62
CA ALA A 349 18.97 15.25 10.87
C ALA A 349 20.43 15.16 11.33
N ASP A 350 20.76 14.12 12.10
CA ASP A 350 22.07 13.88 12.69
C ASP A 350 22.58 12.51 12.22
N GLY A 351 23.61 12.51 11.39
CA GLY A 351 24.22 11.30 10.83
C GLY A 351 24.86 10.36 11.89
N SER A 352 25.10 10.84 13.12
CA SER A 352 25.56 10.00 14.24
C SER A 352 24.43 9.16 14.85
N LYS A 353 23.17 9.41 14.46
CA LYS A 353 21.96 8.73 14.94
C LYS A 353 21.24 8.00 13.82
N THR A 354 20.28 7.17 14.20
CA THR A 354 19.41 6.44 13.27
C THR A 354 17.94 6.62 13.68
N CYS A 355 17.04 6.76 12.72
CA CYS A 355 15.60 6.76 12.96
C CYS A 355 15.00 5.42 12.51
N ILE A 356 14.37 4.69 13.45
CA ILE A 356 13.76 3.39 13.25
C ILE A 356 12.26 3.51 13.44
N GLY A 357 11.47 3.11 12.44
CA GLY A 357 10.02 2.99 12.55
C GLY A 357 9.60 1.59 12.95
N LEU A 358 8.80 1.49 14.00
CA LEU A 358 8.17 0.25 14.43
C LEU A 358 6.70 0.28 14.03
N GLU A 359 6.26 -0.69 13.24
CA GLU A 359 4.91 -0.75 12.70
C GLU A 359 4.05 -1.74 13.46
N TYR A 360 2.91 -1.24 13.95
CA TYR A 360 1.91 -2.00 14.69
C TYR A 360 0.59 -1.98 13.94
N PHE A 361 0.03 -3.15 13.70
CA PHE A 361 -1.28 -3.30 13.08
C PHE A 361 -2.35 -3.43 14.14
N CYS A 362 -3.37 -2.58 14.09
CA CYS A 362 -4.39 -2.45 15.11
C CYS A 362 -5.78 -2.20 14.51
N PHE A 363 -6.77 -2.11 15.35
CA PHE A 363 -8.10 -1.60 14.99
C PHE A 363 -8.39 -0.34 15.77
N GLU A 364 -9.10 0.61 15.17
CA GLU A 364 -9.58 1.80 15.82
C GLU A 364 -10.40 1.41 17.08
N GLY A 365 -9.94 1.85 18.25
CA GLY A 365 -10.56 1.54 19.53
C GLY A 365 -9.99 0.31 20.27
N ASP A 366 -9.02 -0.43 19.70
CA ASP A 366 -8.33 -1.47 20.45
C ASP A 366 -7.29 -0.90 21.44
N GLY A 367 -6.68 -1.79 22.25
CA GLY A 367 -5.75 -1.38 23.30
C GLY A 367 -4.46 -0.72 22.80
N LEU A 368 -4.00 -1.05 21.57
CA LEU A 368 -2.85 -0.38 20.96
C LEU A 368 -3.25 1.00 20.43
N TRP A 369 -4.39 1.08 19.75
CA TRP A 369 -4.88 2.34 19.19
C TRP A 369 -5.16 3.39 20.28
N SER A 370 -5.70 2.94 21.40
CA SER A 370 -6.18 3.80 22.49
C SER A 370 -5.11 4.10 23.55
N ALA A 371 -3.93 3.44 23.47
CA ALA A 371 -2.84 3.67 24.42
C ALA A 371 -2.23 5.07 24.24
N ASP A 372 -1.72 5.64 25.33
CA ASP A 372 -1.02 6.91 25.31
C ASP A 372 0.29 6.82 24.52
N ASP A 373 0.70 7.91 23.88
CA ASP A 373 1.90 7.96 23.04
C ASP A 373 3.16 7.58 23.83
N ALA A 374 3.26 8.02 25.09
CA ALA A 374 4.36 7.69 25.97
C ALA A 374 4.47 6.18 26.25
N ASP A 375 3.34 5.50 26.43
CA ASP A 375 3.30 4.06 26.64
C ASP A 375 3.63 3.28 25.36
N LEU A 376 3.22 3.79 24.19
CA LEU A 376 3.57 3.20 22.91
C LEU A 376 5.07 3.36 22.60
N VAL A 377 5.68 4.51 22.92
CA VAL A 377 7.14 4.71 22.81
C VAL A 377 7.89 3.77 23.75
N LYS A 378 7.40 3.58 24.98
CA LYS A 378 7.97 2.64 25.94
C LYS A 378 7.86 1.18 25.49
N LEU A 379 6.69 0.79 24.95
CA LEU A 379 6.48 -0.52 24.34
C LEU A 379 7.46 -0.76 23.19
N ALA A 380 7.54 0.19 22.25
CA ALA A 380 8.42 0.09 21.09
C ALA A 380 9.90 -0.02 21.49
N THR A 381 10.33 0.76 22.50
CA THR A 381 11.69 0.68 23.06
C THR A 381 11.97 -0.69 23.67
N SER A 382 11.02 -1.20 24.48
CA SER A 382 11.14 -2.51 25.12
C SER A 382 11.21 -3.65 24.09
N GLU A 383 10.34 -3.64 23.07
CA GLU A 383 10.32 -4.66 22.03
C GLU A 383 11.60 -4.62 21.15
N LEU A 384 12.11 -3.42 20.82
CA LEU A 384 13.35 -3.30 20.06
C LEU A 384 14.57 -3.83 20.86
N ALA A 385 14.55 -3.64 22.19
CA ALA A 385 15.55 -4.20 23.11
C ALA A 385 15.40 -5.72 23.27
N GLU A 386 14.16 -6.25 23.37
CA GLU A 386 13.88 -7.70 23.43
C GLU A 386 14.36 -8.41 22.16
N LEU A 387 14.22 -7.76 20.99
CA LEU A 387 14.76 -8.24 19.72
C LEU A 387 16.32 -8.16 19.68
N GLY A 388 16.98 -7.62 20.70
CA GLY A 388 18.43 -7.47 20.76
C GLY A 388 19.00 -6.44 19.79
N MET A 389 18.18 -5.51 19.31
CA MET A 389 18.58 -4.55 18.28
C MET A 389 19.11 -3.23 18.84
N CYS A 390 18.70 -2.83 20.05
CA CYS A 390 19.27 -1.70 20.78
C CYS A 390 19.16 -1.92 22.28
N ARG A 391 19.84 -1.06 23.06
CA ARG A 391 19.62 -0.95 24.51
C ARG A 391 18.62 0.18 24.76
N PRO A 392 17.73 0.08 25.79
CA PRO A 392 16.74 1.12 26.04
C PRO A 392 17.30 2.53 26.22
N GLU A 393 18.49 2.66 26.83
CA GLU A 393 19.18 3.93 27.06
C GLU A 393 19.75 4.57 25.77
N GLU A 394 19.81 3.85 24.66
CA GLU A 394 20.18 4.39 23.35
C GLU A 394 19.00 5.10 22.64
N VAL A 395 17.78 4.91 23.13
CA VAL A 395 16.60 5.61 22.60
C VAL A 395 16.53 7.01 23.20
N VAL A 396 16.77 8.03 22.37
CA VAL A 396 16.85 9.43 22.82
C VAL A 396 15.59 10.24 22.52
N ASP A 397 14.74 9.78 21.60
CA ASP A 397 13.49 10.45 21.24
C ASP A 397 12.51 9.44 20.61
N GLY A 398 11.22 9.75 20.63
CA GLY A 398 10.20 8.91 20.02
C GLY A 398 8.88 9.64 19.78
N VAL A 399 8.21 9.28 18.67
CA VAL A 399 6.94 9.87 18.28
C VAL A 399 6.01 8.81 17.70
N VAL A 400 4.70 8.97 17.93
CA VAL A 400 3.65 8.06 17.48
C VAL A 400 2.80 8.71 16.40
N VAL A 401 2.55 7.97 15.32
CA VAL A 401 1.60 8.38 14.29
C VAL A 401 0.56 7.28 14.07
N ARG A 402 -0.71 7.62 14.26
CA ARG A 402 -1.86 6.74 14.02
C ARG A 402 -2.41 6.97 12.62
N VAL A 403 -2.66 5.88 11.90
CA VAL A 403 -3.16 5.90 10.52
C VAL A 403 -4.46 5.09 10.46
N PRO A 404 -5.60 5.77 10.52
CA PRO A 404 -6.88 5.08 10.40
C PRO A 404 -7.11 4.59 8.97
N LYS A 405 -7.75 3.43 8.84
CA LYS A 405 -8.18 2.85 7.55
C LYS A 405 -7.06 2.66 6.54
N ALA A 406 -5.90 2.19 7.04
CA ALA A 406 -4.71 1.97 6.21
C ALA A 406 -4.93 0.87 5.16
N TYR A 407 -5.68 -0.19 5.52
CA TYR A 407 -5.92 -1.33 4.64
C TYR A 407 -7.40 -1.71 4.59
N PRO A 408 -8.01 -1.88 3.39
CA PRO A 408 -9.31 -2.51 3.26
C PRO A 408 -9.20 -3.99 3.66
N VAL A 409 -10.12 -4.48 4.46
CA VAL A 409 -10.20 -5.90 4.85
C VAL A 409 -11.04 -6.64 3.82
N TYR A 410 -10.52 -7.79 3.36
CA TYR A 410 -11.16 -8.67 2.40
C TYR A 410 -11.74 -9.88 3.12
N ASP A 411 -12.96 -9.73 3.65
CA ASP A 411 -13.77 -10.82 4.14
C ASP A 411 -14.59 -11.47 3.01
N ASP A 412 -15.35 -12.50 3.30
CA ASP A 412 -16.05 -13.29 2.28
C ASP A 412 -17.15 -12.51 1.53
N GLU A 413 -17.62 -11.38 2.10
CA GLU A 413 -18.73 -10.60 1.53
C GLU A 413 -18.33 -9.24 0.94
N TYR A 414 -17.07 -8.81 1.13
CA TYR A 414 -16.65 -7.47 0.72
C TYR A 414 -16.93 -7.16 -0.76
N GLN A 415 -16.75 -8.15 -1.66
CA GLN A 415 -16.97 -7.97 -3.09
C GLN A 415 -18.41 -7.62 -3.40
N ARG A 416 -19.36 -8.30 -2.75
CA ARG A 416 -20.80 -8.03 -2.88
C ARG A 416 -21.12 -6.61 -2.38
N HIS A 417 -20.60 -6.23 -1.22
CA HIS A 417 -20.81 -4.89 -0.67
C HIS A 417 -20.24 -3.79 -1.54
N VAL A 418 -19.04 -3.98 -2.07
CA VAL A 418 -18.43 -3.02 -3.00
C VAL A 418 -19.21 -2.92 -4.29
N ALA A 419 -19.70 -4.05 -4.85
CA ALA A 419 -20.51 -4.05 -6.06
C ALA A 419 -21.84 -3.29 -5.84
N THR A 420 -22.57 -3.57 -4.75
CA THR A 420 -23.81 -2.84 -4.39
C THR A 420 -23.58 -1.33 -4.34
N ILE A 421 -22.50 -0.89 -3.70
CA ILE A 421 -22.21 0.55 -3.58
C ILE A 421 -21.83 1.14 -4.94
N ARG A 422 -20.94 0.47 -5.69
CA ARG A 422 -20.47 0.93 -7.01
C ARG A 422 -21.63 1.09 -7.99
N ASP A 423 -22.49 0.09 -8.08
CA ASP A 423 -23.60 0.07 -9.03
C ASP A 423 -24.63 1.17 -8.69
N TYR A 424 -24.91 1.37 -7.39
CA TYR A 424 -25.74 2.48 -6.93
C TYR A 424 -25.12 3.84 -7.26
N LEU A 425 -23.85 4.07 -6.93
CA LEU A 425 -23.19 5.36 -7.20
C LEU A 425 -23.11 5.64 -8.69
N GLY A 426 -22.83 4.64 -9.52
CA GLY A 426 -22.81 4.80 -10.98
C GLY A 426 -24.15 5.21 -11.58
N ALA A 427 -25.26 4.74 -11.00
CA ALA A 427 -26.61 5.10 -11.46
C ALA A 427 -27.12 6.43 -10.88
N ALA A 428 -26.86 6.68 -9.58
CA ALA A 428 -27.48 7.77 -8.85
C ALA A 428 -26.66 9.09 -8.84
N VAL A 429 -25.34 9.00 -9.03
CA VAL A 429 -24.42 10.16 -8.99
C VAL A 429 -23.34 10.03 -10.08
N PRO A 430 -23.70 10.10 -11.37
CA PRO A 430 -22.83 9.81 -12.51
C PRO A 430 -21.62 10.75 -12.63
N ASN A 431 -21.66 11.93 -12.01
CA ASN A 431 -20.55 12.89 -11.98
C ASN A 431 -19.60 12.70 -10.77
N LEU A 432 -19.76 11.63 -10.00
CA LEU A 432 -18.90 11.25 -8.87
C LEU A 432 -18.05 10.04 -9.24
N HIS A 433 -16.75 10.19 -9.21
CA HIS A 433 -15.80 9.15 -9.59
C HIS A 433 -14.96 8.69 -8.39
N LEU A 434 -14.81 7.36 -8.23
CA LEU A 434 -14.05 6.75 -7.16
C LEU A 434 -12.62 6.43 -7.64
N VAL A 435 -11.61 6.75 -6.83
CA VAL A 435 -10.20 6.47 -7.14
C VAL A 435 -9.42 6.00 -5.92
N GLY A 436 -8.31 5.33 -6.15
CA GLY A 436 -7.34 4.97 -5.13
C GLY A 436 -7.72 3.77 -4.28
N ARG A 437 -6.99 3.57 -3.17
CA ARG A 437 -7.14 2.42 -2.28
C ARG A 437 -8.48 2.45 -1.53
N ASN A 438 -8.70 3.50 -0.78
CA ASN A 438 -9.86 3.60 0.11
C ASN A 438 -11.14 4.01 -0.62
N GLY A 439 -11.02 4.84 -1.67
CA GLY A 439 -12.16 5.24 -2.49
C GLY A 439 -12.79 4.07 -3.25
N MET A 440 -12.00 3.07 -3.59
CA MET A 440 -12.48 1.86 -4.29
C MET A 440 -12.56 0.62 -3.38
N HIS A 441 -12.21 0.73 -2.10
CA HIS A 441 -12.05 -0.41 -1.19
C HIS A 441 -11.21 -1.53 -1.83
N LYS A 442 -10.12 -1.16 -2.49
CA LYS A 442 -9.25 -2.06 -3.24
C LYS A 442 -7.81 -1.91 -2.77
N TYR A 443 -7.09 -3.03 -2.60
CA TYR A 443 -5.70 -3.00 -2.12
C TYR A 443 -4.76 -2.46 -3.21
N ASN A 444 -4.93 -1.20 -3.54
CA ASN A 444 -4.10 -0.48 -4.49
C ASN A 444 -2.83 0.03 -3.79
N ASN A 445 -1.67 -0.28 -4.34
CA ASN A 445 -0.43 0.41 -3.99
C ASN A 445 -0.46 1.84 -4.58
N GLN A 446 0.60 2.62 -4.33
CA GLN A 446 0.67 3.99 -4.78
C GLN A 446 0.51 4.12 -6.31
N ASP A 447 1.22 3.31 -7.07
CA ASP A 447 1.16 3.27 -8.55
C ASP A 447 -0.23 2.92 -9.07
N HIS A 448 -0.91 1.92 -8.49
CA HIS A 448 -2.29 1.61 -8.87
C HIS A 448 -3.26 2.74 -8.51
N SER A 449 -3.06 3.37 -7.35
CA SER A 449 -3.86 4.52 -6.94
C SER A 449 -3.71 5.66 -7.94
N MET A 450 -2.48 5.92 -8.41
CA MET A 450 -2.19 6.88 -9.48
C MET A 450 -2.85 6.48 -10.79
N MET A 451 -2.76 5.20 -11.19
CA MET A 451 -3.37 4.72 -12.44
C MET A 451 -4.89 4.86 -12.44
N THR A 452 -5.58 4.55 -11.32
CA THR A 452 -7.04 4.77 -11.25
C THR A 452 -7.38 6.25 -11.45
N ALA A 453 -6.57 7.14 -10.91
CA ALA A 453 -6.72 8.57 -11.02
C ALA A 453 -6.47 9.09 -12.45
N LEU A 454 -5.41 8.63 -13.11
CA LEU A 454 -5.10 8.95 -14.51
C LEU A 454 -6.24 8.52 -15.44
N VAL A 455 -6.78 7.31 -15.25
CA VAL A 455 -7.92 6.81 -16.02
C VAL A 455 -9.14 7.70 -15.86
N VAL A 456 -9.50 8.06 -14.62
CA VAL A 456 -10.65 8.91 -14.34
C VAL A 456 -10.44 10.34 -14.87
N ALA A 457 -9.26 10.92 -14.66
CA ALA A 457 -8.95 12.27 -15.17
C ALA A 457 -9.08 12.34 -16.70
N ARG A 458 -8.59 11.33 -17.42
CA ARG A 458 -8.75 11.22 -18.88
C ARG A 458 -10.20 11.06 -19.32
N ASN A 459 -10.96 10.23 -18.61
CA ASN A 459 -12.39 10.10 -18.91
C ASN A 459 -13.10 11.45 -18.82
N ILE A 460 -12.81 12.24 -17.82
CA ILE A 460 -13.38 13.57 -17.62
C ILE A 460 -12.89 14.54 -18.72
N ALA A 461 -11.58 14.57 -18.97
CA ALA A 461 -10.99 15.55 -19.88
C ALA A 461 -11.26 15.24 -21.37
N THR A 462 -11.36 13.96 -21.76
CA THR A 462 -11.39 13.53 -23.17
C THR A 462 -12.58 12.65 -23.55
N GLY A 463 -13.39 12.20 -22.59
CA GLY A 463 -14.48 11.25 -22.85
C GLY A 463 -14.03 9.83 -23.20
N ALA A 464 -12.82 9.41 -22.80
CA ALA A 464 -12.19 8.14 -23.22
C ALA A 464 -12.96 6.86 -22.84
N GLY A 465 -13.85 6.91 -21.84
CA GLY A 465 -14.69 5.76 -21.44
C GLY A 465 -13.93 4.56 -20.87
N LEU A 466 -12.76 4.79 -20.27
CA LEU A 466 -11.93 3.75 -19.66
C LEU A 466 -12.50 3.33 -18.29
N ASP A 467 -12.33 2.06 -17.93
CA ASP A 467 -12.82 1.54 -16.65
C ASP A 467 -11.71 1.53 -15.58
N PRO A 468 -11.75 2.42 -14.55
CA PRO A 468 -10.76 2.47 -13.49
C PRO A 468 -10.77 1.21 -12.60
N TRP A 469 -11.86 0.43 -12.61
CA TRP A 469 -11.96 -0.81 -11.83
C TRP A 469 -11.12 -1.95 -12.42
N LYS A 470 -10.69 -1.82 -13.68
CA LYS A 470 -9.78 -2.77 -14.33
C LYS A 470 -8.31 -2.57 -13.97
N VAL A 471 -7.96 -1.49 -13.28
CA VAL A 471 -6.63 -1.31 -12.72
C VAL A 471 -6.41 -2.31 -11.59
N ASN A 472 -5.25 -3.00 -11.55
CA ASN A 472 -4.91 -3.97 -10.51
C ASN A 472 -5.95 -5.11 -10.39
N THR A 473 -6.39 -5.68 -11.52
CA THR A 473 -7.26 -6.86 -11.56
C THR A 473 -6.49 -8.15 -11.50
N ASP A 474 -5.25 -8.15 -12.01
CA ASP A 474 -4.36 -9.29 -11.93
C ASP A 474 -3.64 -9.24 -10.59
N ALA A 475 -3.83 -10.30 -9.80
CA ALA A 475 -3.29 -10.46 -8.45
C ALA A 475 -1.75 -10.70 -8.45
N GLU A 476 -1.01 -10.04 -9.32
CA GLU A 476 0.44 -10.13 -9.35
C GLU A 476 1.03 -9.23 -8.24
N TYR A 477 1.79 -9.87 -7.39
CA TYR A 477 2.54 -9.19 -6.34
C TYR A 477 3.59 -8.29 -6.98
N HIS A 478 3.55 -6.98 -6.72
CA HIS A 478 4.37 -5.96 -7.38
C HIS A 478 5.85 -5.98 -7.01
N GLU A 479 6.31 -7.04 -6.40
CA GLU A 479 7.71 -7.22 -6.03
C GLU A 479 8.55 -7.91 -7.11
N GLU A 480 7.92 -8.31 -8.24
CA GLU A 480 8.60 -9.03 -9.32
C GLU A 480 9.23 -8.08 -10.35
N ALA A 481 10.39 -8.46 -10.89
CA ALA A 481 11.03 -7.73 -11.97
C ALA A 481 10.15 -7.71 -13.23
N ARG A 482 10.28 -6.67 -14.07
CA ARG A 482 9.56 -6.54 -15.33
C ARG A 482 9.83 -7.76 -16.21
N ASP A 483 8.76 -8.38 -16.69
CA ASP A 483 8.83 -9.36 -17.76
C ASP A 483 8.55 -8.63 -19.10
N THR A 484 9.60 -8.44 -19.89
CA THR A 484 9.53 -7.74 -21.18
C THR A 484 8.59 -8.39 -22.19
N GLU A 485 8.26 -9.69 -22.04
CA GLU A 485 7.28 -10.37 -22.88
C GLU A 485 5.83 -10.04 -22.47
N LEU A 486 5.56 -9.85 -21.18
CA LEU A 486 4.25 -9.47 -20.68
C LEU A 486 3.88 -8.01 -21.02
N GLU A 487 4.88 -7.11 -21.09
CA GLU A 487 4.68 -5.74 -21.58
C GLU A 487 4.22 -5.72 -23.05
N ARG A 488 4.74 -6.62 -23.89
CA ARG A 488 4.32 -6.77 -25.29
C ARG A 488 2.90 -7.34 -25.45
N SER A 489 2.41 -8.10 -24.48
CA SER A 489 1.08 -8.71 -24.52
C SER A 489 -0.05 -7.77 -24.07
N GLY A 490 0.26 -6.62 -23.49
CA GLY A 490 -0.71 -5.61 -23.03
C GLY A 490 -1.66 -6.08 -21.93
N ARG A 491 -1.31 -7.17 -21.20
CA ARG A 491 -2.19 -7.79 -20.18
C ARG A 491 -2.17 -7.12 -18.81
N LEU A 492 -1.24 -6.18 -18.56
CA LEU A 492 -1.01 -5.62 -17.22
C LEU A 492 -1.17 -4.09 -17.10
N ALA A 493 -1.42 -3.39 -18.22
CA ALA A 493 -1.70 -1.95 -18.20
C ALA A 493 -2.83 -1.61 -19.19
N PRO A 494 -3.62 -0.56 -18.95
CA PRO A 494 -4.50 -0.03 -19.99
C PRO A 494 -3.64 0.29 -21.22
N ARG A 495 -4.02 -0.20 -22.38
CA ARG A 495 -3.34 0.15 -23.63
C ARG A 495 -3.33 1.67 -23.79
N ARG A 496 -2.18 2.23 -24.13
CA ARG A 496 -2.12 3.60 -24.60
C ARG A 496 -3.09 3.71 -25.77
N LEU A 497 -4.11 4.53 -25.63
CA LEU A 497 -4.98 4.84 -26.78
C LEU A 497 -4.14 5.64 -27.76
N GLU A 498 -3.86 5.06 -28.92
CA GLU A 498 -3.44 5.85 -30.08
C GLU A 498 -4.63 6.74 -30.43
N ILE A 499 -4.49 8.03 -30.19
CA ILE A 499 -5.41 9.03 -30.70
C ILE A 499 -5.18 9.01 -32.21
N ALA A 500 -6.15 8.50 -32.95
CA ALA A 500 -6.15 8.65 -34.40
C ALA A 500 -6.14 10.14 -34.73
N SER A 501 -5.12 10.55 -35.47
CA SER A 501 -4.89 11.90 -35.98
C SER A 501 -6.01 12.35 -36.93
#